data_11faf40f4ecd125a6ceb7c0fc7413507
#
_entry.id   11faf40f4ecd125a6ceb7c0fc7413507
#
_cell.length_a   1.000
_cell.length_b   1.000
_cell.length_c   1.000
_cell.angle_alpha   90.00
_cell.angle_beta   90.00
_cell.angle_gamma   90.00
#
_symmetry.space_group_name_H-M   'P 1'
#
loop_
_entity.id
_entity.type
_entity.pdbx_description
1 polymer ?
#
loop_
_entity_poly.entity_id
_entity_poly.type
_entity_poly.pdbx_seq_one_letter_code
_entity_poly.pdbx_strand_id
1 'polypeptide(L)'
;MARRYDSKEAKRRILTACVRLFLEKGYTNTKVAEILKEADVSAGSFQNIFRTKDGVLTELVAFMFETQFDMARRTTGGQLSPLFVYAVETCIQLTLTELNENLREIYIEAYTHEEAAEYIHRQTARELHRIFGTYQPELTVEDFYACELGSAGLMRGYMARECDRYFPLEKKLDFFLTMSLRGYLSLIHI
;
A
#
# COMPACT_ATOMS: atom_id res chain seq x y z
N MET A 1 41.75 -6.42 -3.14
CA MET A 1 40.75 -6.90 -4.10
C MET A 1 39.48 -6.09 -3.87
N ALA A 2 39.07 -5.24 -4.81
CA ALA A 2 37.79 -4.51 -4.73
C ALA A 2 36.65 -5.54 -4.76
N ARG A 3 35.86 -5.58 -3.70
CA ARG A 3 34.65 -6.42 -3.61
C ARG A 3 33.71 -5.98 -4.75
N ARG A 4 33.50 -6.86 -5.73
CA ARG A 4 32.59 -6.57 -6.85
C ARG A 4 31.25 -6.16 -6.25
N TYR A 5 30.83 -4.92 -6.48
CA TYR A 5 29.60 -4.35 -5.98
C TYR A 5 28.44 -5.15 -6.56
N ASP A 6 27.75 -5.92 -5.73
CA ASP A 6 26.51 -6.59 -6.09
C ASP A 6 25.33 -5.66 -5.79
N SER A 7 24.85 -5.01 -6.85
CA SER A 7 23.71 -4.06 -6.77
C SER A 7 22.44 -4.72 -6.23
N LYS A 8 22.21 -6.00 -6.54
CA LYS A 8 21.02 -6.73 -6.07
C LYS A 8 21.10 -6.99 -4.57
N GLU A 9 22.26 -7.40 -4.08
CA GLU A 9 22.47 -7.63 -2.65
C GLU A 9 22.42 -6.32 -1.85
N ALA A 10 23.00 -5.24 -2.39
CA ALA A 10 22.89 -3.91 -1.78
C ALA A 10 21.44 -3.42 -1.73
N LYS A 11 20.66 -3.59 -2.81
CA LYS A 11 19.23 -3.29 -2.86
C LYS A 11 18.46 -4.04 -1.76
N ARG A 12 18.68 -5.34 -1.63
CA ARG A 12 18.04 -6.18 -0.62
C ARG A 12 18.37 -5.70 0.80
N ARG A 13 19.65 -5.39 1.10
CA ARG A 13 20.06 -4.89 2.41
C ARG A 13 19.42 -3.54 2.76
N ILE A 14 19.35 -2.61 1.79
CA ILE A 14 18.69 -1.32 1.97
C ILE A 14 17.20 -1.52 2.28
N LEU A 15 16.49 -2.33 1.50
CA LEU A 15 15.06 -2.60 1.74
C LEU A 15 14.83 -3.22 3.12
N THR A 16 15.65 -4.20 3.53
CA THR A 16 15.55 -4.83 4.86
C THR A 16 15.79 -3.81 5.99
N ALA A 17 16.82 -2.97 5.86
CA ALA A 17 17.11 -1.91 6.82
C ALA A 17 15.95 -0.90 6.92
N CYS A 18 15.39 -0.50 5.78
CA CYS A 18 14.26 0.43 5.74
C CYS A 18 13.01 -0.14 6.41
N VAL A 19 12.63 -1.39 6.10
CA VAL A 19 11.48 -2.04 6.75
C VAL A 19 11.64 -2.01 8.27
N ARG A 20 12.83 -2.41 8.79
CA ARG A 20 13.09 -2.40 10.22
C ARG A 20 13.00 -0.99 10.81
N LEU A 21 13.73 -0.03 10.25
CA LEU A 21 13.79 1.35 10.76
C LEU A 21 12.43 2.05 10.67
N PHE A 22 11.67 1.84 9.59
CA PHE A 22 10.35 2.44 9.43
C PHE A 22 9.36 1.87 10.45
N LEU A 23 9.40 0.57 10.74
CA LEU A 23 8.53 -0.04 11.75
C LEU A 23 8.93 0.33 13.18
N GLU A 24 10.23 0.55 13.46
CA GLU A 24 10.72 0.91 14.80
C GLU A 24 10.50 2.39 15.14
N LYS A 25 10.66 3.31 14.21
CA LYS A 25 10.68 4.75 14.49
C LYS A 25 9.86 5.64 13.52
N GLY A 26 9.17 5.04 12.58
CA GLY A 26 8.39 5.73 11.56
C GLY A 26 9.22 6.14 10.34
N TYR A 27 8.50 6.41 9.25
CA TYR A 27 9.10 6.85 7.99
C TYR A 27 9.76 8.22 8.14
N THR A 28 9.04 9.21 8.67
CA THR A 28 9.50 10.61 8.80
C THR A 28 10.77 10.70 9.64
N ASN A 29 10.84 9.97 10.76
CA ASN A 29 11.96 10.00 11.69
C ASN A 29 13.19 9.22 11.21
N THR A 30 13.06 8.38 10.19
CA THR A 30 14.17 7.61 9.63
C THR A 30 15.01 8.46 8.67
N LYS A 31 16.29 8.66 8.99
CA LYS A 31 17.25 9.41 8.16
C LYS A 31 18.00 8.48 7.22
N VAL A 32 18.32 8.97 6.01
CA VAL A 32 19.11 8.21 5.03
C VAL A 32 20.45 7.74 5.62
N ALA A 33 21.12 8.57 6.42
CA ALA A 33 22.38 8.17 7.08
C ALA A 33 22.24 6.92 7.97
N GLU A 34 21.09 6.73 8.62
CA GLU A 34 20.81 5.55 9.44
C GLU A 34 20.60 4.31 8.55
N ILE A 35 19.88 4.49 7.44
CA ILE A 35 19.68 3.43 6.43
C ILE A 35 21.04 2.96 5.88
N LEU A 36 21.92 3.91 5.51
CA LEU A 36 23.26 3.59 5.00
C LEU A 36 24.08 2.78 6.00
N LYS A 37 24.07 3.21 7.27
CA LYS A 37 24.77 2.54 8.36
C LYS A 37 24.23 1.14 8.61
N GLU A 38 22.92 1.00 8.70
CA GLU A 38 22.23 -0.25 8.98
C GLU A 38 22.41 -1.27 7.84
N ALA A 39 22.30 -0.80 6.61
CA ALA A 39 22.46 -1.65 5.42
C ALA A 39 23.92 -1.94 5.06
N ASP A 40 24.88 -1.29 5.73
CA ASP A 40 26.32 -1.34 5.41
C ASP A 40 26.56 -1.05 3.90
N VAL A 41 26.05 0.09 3.43
CA VAL A 41 26.21 0.54 2.04
C VAL A 41 26.73 1.97 1.97
N SER A 42 27.44 2.29 0.89
CA SER A 42 27.89 3.66 0.66
C SER A 42 26.74 4.57 0.19
N ALA A 43 26.88 5.88 0.42
CA ALA A 43 25.94 6.87 -0.11
C ALA A 43 25.83 6.80 -1.64
N GLY A 44 26.94 6.59 -2.33
CA GLY A 44 26.94 6.42 -3.79
C GLY A 44 26.16 5.19 -4.25
N SER A 45 26.26 4.06 -3.52
CA SER A 45 25.48 2.87 -3.82
C SER A 45 23.98 3.12 -3.65
N PHE A 46 23.60 3.76 -2.56
CA PHE A 46 22.20 4.13 -2.31
C PHE A 46 21.67 5.05 -3.41
N GLN A 47 22.42 6.10 -3.74
CA GLN A 47 22.05 7.08 -4.76
C GLN A 47 21.84 6.43 -6.14
N ASN A 48 22.67 5.44 -6.48
CA ASN A 48 22.57 4.73 -7.76
C ASN A 48 21.37 3.78 -7.81
N ILE A 49 20.90 3.25 -6.66
CA ILE A 49 19.81 2.27 -6.62
C ILE A 49 18.44 2.96 -6.45
N PHE A 50 18.32 3.87 -5.48
CA PHE A 50 17.03 4.43 -5.08
C PHE A 50 16.92 5.94 -5.23
N ARG A 51 18.04 6.66 -5.35
CA ARG A 51 18.15 8.13 -5.38
C ARG A 51 17.67 8.81 -4.09
N THR A 52 16.47 8.49 -3.61
CA THR A 52 15.82 9.11 -2.44
C THR A 52 15.25 8.06 -1.48
N LYS A 53 14.87 8.47 -0.27
CA LYS A 53 14.11 7.65 0.67
C LYS A 53 12.71 7.31 0.10
N ASP A 54 12.13 8.25 -0.66
CA ASP A 54 10.82 8.05 -1.29
C ASP A 54 10.88 6.98 -2.39
N GLY A 55 12.00 6.89 -3.13
CA GLY A 55 12.24 5.80 -4.07
C GLY A 55 12.31 4.43 -3.40
N VAL A 56 12.81 4.35 -2.15
CA VAL A 56 12.73 3.12 -1.35
C VAL A 56 11.29 2.82 -0.96
N LEU A 57 10.52 3.83 -0.55
CA LEU A 57 9.10 3.68 -0.20
C LEU A 57 8.31 3.13 -1.40
N THR A 58 8.50 3.70 -2.59
CA THR A 58 7.84 3.23 -3.83
C THR A 58 8.14 1.76 -4.10
N GLU A 59 9.39 1.32 -3.93
CA GLU A 59 9.77 -0.09 -4.12
C GLU A 59 9.14 -1.01 -3.06
N LEU A 60 9.05 -0.58 -1.79
CA LEU A 60 8.38 -1.34 -0.73
C LEU A 60 6.88 -1.45 -0.99
N VAL A 61 6.24 -0.38 -1.45
CA VAL A 61 4.83 -0.38 -1.86
C VAL A 61 4.62 -1.36 -3.00
N ALA A 62 5.47 -1.36 -4.03
CA ALA A 62 5.38 -2.31 -5.14
C ALA A 62 5.44 -3.76 -4.64
N PHE A 63 6.41 -4.08 -3.77
CA PHE A 63 6.53 -5.41 -3.17
C PHE A 63 5.30 -5.81 -2.33
N MET A 64 4.76 -4.87 -1.55
CA MET A 64 3.54 -5.11 -0.76
C MET A 64 2.36 -5.42 -1.68
N PHE A 65 2.19 -4.65 -2.75
CA PHE A 65 1.10 -4.85 -3.73
C PHE A 65 1.15 -6.19 -4.43
N GLU A 66 2.33 -6.66 -4.83
CA GLU A 66 2.51 -7.97 -5.47
C GLU A 66 2.06 -9.13 -4.56
N THR A 67 2.12 -8.94 -3.25
CA THR A 67 1.89 -10.01 -2.27
C THR A 67 0.54 -9.93 -1.55
N GLN A 68 -0.04 -8.74 -1.37
CA GLN A 68 -1.21 -8.56 -0.48
C GLN A 68 -2.48 -9.26 -1.00
N PHE A 69 -2.85 -9.09 -2.27
CA PHE A 69 -4.01 -9.77 -2.84
C PHE A 69 -3.80 -11.28 -2.96
N ASP A 70 -2.57 -11.72 -3.22
CA ASP A 70 -2.23 -13.14 -3.21
C ASP A 70 -2.32 -13.73 -1.80
N MET A 71 -1.91 -12.98 -0.79
CA MET A 71 -2.06 -13.38 0.61
C MET A 71 -3.53 -13.49 0.98
N ALA A 72 -4.37 -12.50 0.65
CA ALA A 72 -5.81 -12.54 0.90
C ALA A 72 -6.44 -13.78 0.23
N ARG A 73 -6.13 -14.05 -1.03
CA ARG A 73 -6.60 -15.23 -1.75
C ARG A 73 -6.17 -16.55 -1.10
N ARG A 74 -4.91 -16.66 -0.68
CA ARG A 74 -4.38 -17.88 -0.01
C ARG A 74 -5.00 -18.09 1.36
N THR A 75 -5.12 -17.01 2.16
CA THR A 75 -5.72 -17.08 3.50
C THR A 75 -7.16 -17.56 3.46
N THR A 76 -7.88 -17.26 2.39
CA THR A 76 -9.27 -17.67 2.19
C THR A 76 -9.42 -19.02 1.44
N GLY A 77 -8.32 -19.72 1.18
CA GLY A 77 -8.31 -21.02 0.50
C GLY A 77 -8.77 -20.97 -0.97
N GLY A 78 -8.79 -19.78 -1.58
CA GLY A 78 -9.20 -19.57 -2.98
C GLY A 78 -10.70 -19.79 -3.26
N GLN A 79 -11.51 -20.00 -2.23
CA GLN A 79 -12.95 -20.32 -2.36
C GLN A 79 -13.85 -19.07 -2.30
N LEU A 80 -13.30 -17.92 -1.89
CA LEU A 80 -14.08 -16.69 -1.80
C LEU A 80 -14.23 -16.02 -3.17
N SER A 81 -15.39 -15.41 -3.37
CA SER A 81 -15.59 -14.55 -4.54
C SER A 81 -14.63 -13.36 -4.54
N PRO A 82 -14.29 -12.79 -5.72
CA PRO A 82 -13.41 -11.63 -5.80
C PRO A 82 -13.84 -10.47 -4.89
N LEU A 83 -15.14 -10.25 -4.73
CA LEU A 83 -15.71 -9.24 -3.83
C LEU A 83 -15.30 -9.45 -2.36
N PHE A 84 -15.35 -10.72 -1.89
CA PHE A 84 -14.91 -11.04 -0.53
C PHE A 84 -13.40 -10.90 -0.37
N VAL A 85 -12.61 -11.23 -1.40
CA VAL A 85 -11.15 -11.00 -1.37
C VAL A 85 -10.84 -9.52 -1.19
N TYR A 86 -11.55 -8.64 -1.92
CA TYR A 86 -11.45 -7.18 -1.73
C TYR A 86 -11.77 -6.76 -0.30
N ALA A 87 -12.90 -7.23 0.24
CA ALA A 87 -13.32 -6.88 1.59
C ALA A 87 -12.31 -7.35 2.66
N VAL A 88 -11.79 -8.59 2.53
CA VAL A 88 -10.78 -9.13 3.45
C VAL A 88 -9.48 -8.35 3.38
N GLU A 89 -8.98 -8.06 2.18
CA GLU A 89 -7.75 -7.30 1.96
C GLU A 89 -7.86 -5.89 2.57
N THR A 90 -8.96 -5.19 2.28
CA THR A 90 -9.26 -3.87 2.82
C THR A 90 -9.33 -3.87 4.35
N CYS A 91 -10.02 -4.86 4.95
CA CYS A 91 -10.10 -5.01 6.40
C CYS A 91 -8.71 -5.24 7.01
N ILE A 92 -7.86 -6.03 6.38
CA ILE A 92 -6.47 -6.26 6.83
C ILE A 92 -5.71 -4.95 6.84
N GLN A 93 -5.73 -4.17 5.76
CA GLN A 93 -5.01 -2.89 5.67
C GLN A 93 -5.44 -1.92 6.78
N LEU A 94 -6.75 -1.68 6.92
CA LEU A 94 -7.27 -0.77 7.94
C LEU A 94 -6.98 -1.25 9.37
N THR A 95 -7.00 -2.57 9.61
CA THR A 95 -6.66 -3.14 10.91
C THR A 95 -5.18 -2.97 11.23
N LEU A 96 -4.29 -3.21 10.26
CA LEU A 96 -2.85 -3.05 10.44
C LEU A 96 -2.48 -1.60 10.82
N THR A 97 -3.17 -0.61 10.27
CA THR A 97 -2.94 0.82 10.63
C THR A 97 -3.41 1.17 12.04
N GLU A 98 -4.30 0.37 12.63
CA GLU A 98 -4.70 0.54 14.05
C GLU A 98 -3.75 -0.17 15.03
N LEU A 99 -3.09 -1.24 14.59
CA LEU A 99 -2.18 -2.02 15.43
C LEU A 99 -0.81 -1.37 15.62
N ASN A 100 -0.37 -0.54 14.66
CA ASN A 100 0.95 0.05 14.69
C ASN A 100 0.96 1.45 14.05
N GLU A 101 1.31 2.46 14.85
CA GLU A 101 1.36 3.87 14.45
C GLU A 101 2.38 4.12 13.33
N ASN A 102 3.56 3.50 13.40
CA ASN A 102 4.59 3.66 12.37
C ASN A 102 4.15 3.02 11.04
N LEU A 103 3.42 1.91 11.11
CA LEU A 103 2.84 1.28 9.92
C LEU A 103 1.74 2.16 9.32
N ARG A 104 0.90 2.79 10.15
CA ARG A 104 -0.08 3.81 9.71
C ARG A 104 0.61 4.95 8.97
N GLU A 105 1.69 5.49 9.54
CA GLU A 105 2.49 6.54 8.89
C GLU A 105 2.97 6.10 7.51
N ILE A 106 3.55 4.88 7.39
CA ILE A 106 4.02 4.34 6.11
C ILE A 106 2.91 4.29 5.06
N TYR A 107 1.72 3.82 5.42
CA TYR A 107 0.58 3.78 4.50
C TYR A 107 0.14 5.18 4.07
N ILE A 108 0.04 6.14 5.01
CA ILE A 108 -0.35 7.53 4.71
C ILE A 108 0.67 8.18 3.78
N GLU A 109 1.96 8.01 4.06
CA GLU A 109 3.05 8.52 3.24
C GLU A 109 3.05 7.92 1.83
N ALA A 110 2.76 6.62 1.70
CA ALA A 110 2.63 5.96 0.40
C ALA A 110 1.57 6.59 -0.50
N TYR A 111 0.45 7.05 0.08
CA TYR A 111 -0.60 7.79 -0.64
C TYR A 111 -0.31 9.28 -0.81
N THR A 112 0.77 9.79 -0.22
CA THR A 112 1.15 11.22 -0.28
C THR A 112 2.25 11.47 -1.30
N HIS A 113 3.19 10.54 -1.45
CA HIS A 113 4.29 10.65 -2.41
C HIS A 113 3.82 10.29 -3.82
N GLU A 114 3.99 11.21 -4.77
CA GLU A 114 3.44 11.14 -6.13
C GLU A 114 3.74 9.81 -6.83
N GLU A 115 5.02 9.36 -6.85
CA GLU A 115 5.41 8.12 -7.53
C GLU A 115 4.77 6.87 -6.89
N ALA A 116 4.74 6.81 -5.55
CA ALA A 116 4.15 5.70 -4.82
C ALA A 116 2.63 5.70 -4.97
N ALA A 117 1.99 6.85 -4.83
CA ALA A 117 0.54 7.02 -5.00
C ALA A 117 0.09 6.63 -6.41
N GLU A 118 0.79 7.11 -7.45
CA GLU A 118 0.48 6.75 -8.83
C GLU A 118 0.65 5.24 -9.09
N TYR A 119 1.68 4.63 -8.53
CA TYR A 119 1.83 3.17 -8.59
C TYR A 119 0.65 2.45 -7.95
N ILE A 120 0.23 2.88 -6.73
CA ILE A 120 -0.93 2.32 -6.03
C ILE A 120 -2.18 2.46 -6.91
N HIS A 121 -2.49 3.66 -7.39
CA HIS A 121 -3.69 3.92 -8.19
C HIS A 121 -3.77 3.02 -9.43
N ARG A 122 -2.66 2.87 -10.17
CA ARG A 122 -2.64 2.01 -11.37
C ARG A 122 -2.80 0.53 -11.05
N GLN A 123 -2.16 0.04 -10.00
CA GLN A 123 -2.29 -1.37 -9.64
C GLN A 123 -3.67 -1.67 -9.07
N THR A 124 -4.18 -0.81 -8.17
CA THR A 124 -5.52 -0.95 -7.61
C THR A 124 -6.59 -0.90 -8.71
N ALA A 125 -6.50 0.02 -9.67
CA ALA A 125 -7.44 0.10 -10.79
C ALA A 125 -7.54 -1.23 -11.57
N ARG A 126 -6.42 -1.89 -11.84
CA ARG A 126 -6.39 -3.20 -12.50
C ARG A 126 -7.07 -4.29 -11.66
N GLU A 127 -6.79 -4.31 -10.34
CA GLU A 127 -7.42 -5.27 -9.42
C GLU A 127 -8.92 -4.99 -9.29
N LEU A 128 -9.35 -3.73 -9.19
CA LEU A 128 -10.76 -3.34 -9.15
C LEU A 128 -11.49 -3.76 -10.44
N HIS A 129 -10.89 -3.53 -11.60
CA HIS A 129 -11.46 -4.01 -12.87
C HIS A 129 -11.58 -5.53 -12.89
N ARG A 130 -10.59 -6.26 -12.36
CA ARG A 130 -10.65 -7.73 -12.25
C ARG A 130 -11.74 -8.20 -11.28
N ILE A 131 -11.99 -7.46 -10.19
CA ILE A 131 -12.96 -7.81 -9.14
C ILE A 131 -14.38 -7.41 -9.57
N PHE A 132 -14.55 -6.17 -10.05
CA PHE A 132 -15.85 -5.56 -10.30
C PHE A 132 -16.26 -5.52 -11.78
N GLY A 133 -15.34 -5.75 -12.71
CA GLY A 133 -15.63 -5.71 -14.15
C GLY A 133 -16.70 -6.71 -14.61
N THR A 134 -16.91 -7.82 -13.87
CA THR A 134 -18.03 -8.74 -14.15
C THR A 134 -19.40 -8.13 -13.79
N TYR A 135 -19.44 -7.15 -12.89
CA TYR A 135 -20.67 -6.43 -12.50
C TYR A 135 -20.86 -5.14 -13.28
N GLN A 136 -19.79 -4.63 -13.90
CA GLN A 136 -19.74 -3.38 -14.67
C GLN A 136 -18.95 -3.61 -15.97
N PRO A 137 -19.49 -4.44 -16.89
CA PRO A 137 -18.74 -4.90 -18.08
C PRO A 137 -18.46 -3.78 -19.09
N GLU A 138 -19.14 -2.64 -18.98
CA GLU A 138 -18.93 -1.45 -19.81
C GLU A 138 -17.78 -0.58 -19.34
N LEU A 139 -17.30 -0.77 -18.10
CA LEU A 139 -16.21 0.05 -17.54
C LEU A 139 -14.84 -0.51 -17.90
N THR A 140 -13.95 0.38 -18.31
CA THR A 140 -12.54 0.08 -18.63
C THR A 140 -11.65 0.16 -17.39
N VAL A 141 -10.38 -0.24 -17.51
CA VAL A 141 -9.38 -0.05 -16.44
C VAL A 141 -9.20 1.44 -16.13
N GLU A 142 -9.30 2.31 -17.13
CA GLU A 142 -9.19 3.76 -17.00
C GLU A 142 -10.37 4.35 -16.20
N ASP A 143 -11.57 3.81 -16.38
CA ASP A 143 -12.73 4.18 -15.56
C ASP A 143 -12.53 3.76 -14.10
N PHE A 144 -12.02 2.55 -13.86
CA PHE A 144 -11.64 2.10 -12.52
C PHE A 144 -10.49 2.90 -11.93
N TYR A 145 -9.57 3.43 -12.74
CA TYR A 145 -8.54 4.35 -12.25
C TYR A 145 -9.17 5.67 -11.75
N ALA A 146 -10.13 6.21 -12.47
CA ALA A 146 -10.85 7.41 -12.02
C ALA A 146 -11.61 7.18 -10.71
N CYS A 147 -12.24 6.00 -10.55
CA CYS A 147 -12.89 5.60 -9.29
C CYS A 147 -11.88 5.43 -8.15
N GLU A 148 -10.70 4.89 -8.45
CA GLU A 148 -9.64 4.67 -7.46
C GLU A 148 -9.10 5.97 -6.89
N LEU A 149 -8.99 7.04 -7.66
CA LEU A 149 -8.60 8.35 -7.13
C LEU A 149 -9.51 8.79 -5.97
N GLY A 150 -10.81 8.51 -6.07
CA GLY A 150 -11.77 8.78 -5.00
C GLY A 150 -11.63 7.80 -3.83
N SER A 151 -11.52 6.49 -4.10
CA SER A 151 -11.43 5.47 -3.07
C SER A 151 -10.09 5.50 -2.32
N ALA A 152 -8.99 5.86 -2.98
CA ALA A 152 -7.70 6.10 -2.34
C ALA A 152 -7.76 7.29 -1.36
N GLY A 153 -8.45 8.36 -1.74
CA GLY A 153 -8.71 9.48 -0.84
C GLY A 153 -9.52 9.05 0.38
N LEU A 154 -10.56 8.23 0.17
CA LEU A 154 -11.35 7.62 1.23
C LEU A 154 -10.48 6.73 2.13
N MET A 155 -9.69 5.81 1.54
CA MET A 155 -8.79 4.90 2.26
C MET A 155 -7.81 5.68 3.13
N ARG A 156 -7.11 6.65 2.56
CA ARG A 156 -6.17 7.51 3.28
C ARG A 156 -6.84 8.26 4.45
N GLY A 157 -8.06 8.79 4.24
CA GLY A 157 -8.82 9.46 5.29
C GLY A 157 -9.15 8.53 6.47
N TYR A 158 -9.58 7.30 6.18
CA TYR A 158 -9.88 6.30 7.21
C TYR A 158 -8.62 5.79 7.91
N MET A 159 -7.50 5.62 7.21
CA MET A 159 -6.20 5.26 7.81
C MET A 159 -5.71 6.34 8.76
N ALA A 160 -5.83 7.61 8.38
CA ALA A 160 -5.36 8.74 9.19
C ALA A 160 -6.19 8.96 10.46
N ARG A 161 -7.46 8.53 10.49
CA ARG A 161 -8.33 8.69 11.65
C ARG A 161 -8.20 7.48 12.59
N GLU A 162 -7.58 7.67 13.74
CA GLU A 162 -7.45 6.64 14.78
C GLU A 162 -8.81 6.21 15.34
N CYS A 163 -8.91 4.94 15.71
CA CYS A 163 -10.09 4.44 16.41
C CYS A 163 -10.15 4.99 17.83
N ASP A 164 -11.37 5.22 18.30
CA ASP A 164 -11.68 5.58 19.69
C ASP A 164 -13.02 4.97 20.13
N ARG A 165 -13.49 5.29 21.36
CA ARG A 165 -14.75 4.77 21.90
C ARG A 165 -16.01 5.13 21.09
N TYR A 166 -15.95 6.21 20.31
CA TYR A 166 -17.06 6.69 19.47
C TYR A 166 -16.96 6.23 18.02
N PHE A 167 -15.74 5.86 17.62
CA PHE A 167 -15.43 5.37 16.30
C PHE A 167 -14.52 4.12 16.39
N PRO A 168 -15.07 2.98 16.86
CA PRO A 168 -14.32 1.74 16.99
C PRO A 168 -13.97 1.14 15.62
N LEU A 169 -13.01 0.20 15.59
CA LEU A 169 -12.53 -0.44 14.37
C LEU A 169 -13.67 -1.06 13.55
N GLU A 170 -14.61 -1.77 14.20
CA GLU A 170 -15.76 -2.37 13.53
C GLU A 170 -16.54 -1.33 12.72
N LYS A 171 -16.86 -0.18 13.34
CA LYS A 171 -17.53 0.92 12.67
C LYS A 171 -16.71 1.52 11.53
N LYS A 172 -15.39 1.65 11.70
CA LYS A 172 -14.46 2.09 10.65
C LYS A 172 -14.53 1.18 9.43
N LEU A 173 -14.45 -0.13 9.64
CA LEU A 173 -14.49 -1.14 8.57
C LEU A 173 -15.84 -1.15 7.86
N ASP A 174 -16.94 -1.15 8.62
CA ASP A 174 -18.31 -1.16 8.08
C ASP A 174 -18.57 0.05 7.18
N PHE A 175 -18.27 1.25 7.67
CA PHE A 175 -18.48 2.48 6.90
C PHE A 175 -17.58 2.55 5.66
N PHE A 176 -16.30 2.20 5.80
CA PHE A 176 -15.40 2.18 4.64
C PHE A 176 -15.91 1.24 3.57
N LEU A 177 -16.18 -0.03 3.92
CA LEU A 177 -16.68 -1.03 2.97
C LEU A 177 -18.01 -0.62 2.36
N THR A 178 -18.93 -0.10 3.16
CA THR A 178 -20.22 0.38 2.65
C THR A 178 -20.05 1.48 1.61
N MET A 179 -19.17 2.46 1.86
CA MET A 179 -18.95 3.57 0.93
C MET A 179 -18.22 3.11 -0.34
N SER A 180 -17.16 2.32 -0.21
CA SER A 180 -16.37 1.85 -1.35
C SER A 180 -17.16 0.89 -2.23
N LEU A 181 -17.85 -0.09 -1.64
CA LEU A 181 -18.67 -1.05 -2.40
C LEU A 181 -19.85 -0.38 -3.11
N ARG A 182 -20.51 0.60 -2.48
CA ARG A 182 -21.55 1.40 -3.15
C ARG A 182 -20.95 2.19 -4.31
N GLY A 183 -19.78 2.80 -4.12
CA GLY A 183 -19.08 3.50 -5.20
C GLY A 183 -18.83 2.62 -6.42
N TYR A 184 -18.32 1.40 -6.19
CA TYR A 184 -17.99 0.48 -7.30
C TYR A 184 -19.19 -0.25 -7.92
N LEU A 185 -20.26 -0.48 -7.15
CA LEU A 185 -21.43 -1.23 -7.63
C LEU A 185 -22.58 -0.35 -8.13
N SER A 186 -22.52 0.97 -7.88
CA SER A 186 -23.58 1.93 -8.20
C SER A 186 -23.12 3.03 -9.15
N LEU A 187 -22.11 2.75 -10.00
CA LEU A 187 -21.72 3.66 -11.09
C LEU A 187 -22.83 3.65 -12.16
N ILE A 188 -23.98 4.21 -11.77
CA ILE A 188 -25.07 4.46 -12.69
C ILE A 188 -24.71 5.74 -13.44
N HIS A 189 -24.73 5.70 -14.73
CA HIS A 189 -24.63 6.89 -15.58
C HIS A 189 -25.73 7.89 -15.17
N ILE A 190 -25.30 9.02 -14.59
CA ILE A 190 -26.18 10.17 -14.40
C ILE A 190 -26.24 10.95 -15.73
#